data_3ef97878b7f18d85bd01195e922d827e
#
_entry.id   3ef97878b7f18d85bd01195e922d827e
#
_cell.length_a   1.000
_cell.length_b   1.000
_cell.length_c   1.000
_cell.angle_alpha   90.00
_cell.angle_beta   90.00
_cell.angle_gamma   90.00
#
_symmetry.space_group_name_H-M   'P 1'
#
loop_
_entity.id
_entity.type
_entity.pdbx_description
1 polymer ?
#
loop_
_entity_poly.entity_id
_entity_poly.type
_entity_poly.pdbx_seq_one_letter_code
_entity_poly.pdbx_strand_id
1 'polypeptide(L)'
;GGGAGGGGRERGVVIGDDCRVGRVVTCKAARQAGLGQSLFERLILLGVSPYRLQVQYRMHPCLSEFPSDVFYEGALQNGVAASERLSPDVQFPWPNDKKPMMFWSHFGQEELSGSGTSYLNRQEASAVEQAVTQLLKSGVEPQNIGVVTPYEGQVRVARFPNPTPPCFISPQVTVVHTSPV
;
A
#
# COMPACT_ATOMS: atom_id res chain seq x y z
N GLY A 1 2.77 -42.91 -41.95
CA GLY A 1 3.57 -41.73 -41.70
C GLY A 1 3.07 -41.04 -40.46
N GLY A 2 3.60 -41.39 -39.28
CA GLY A 2 3.22 -40.78 -38.01
C GLY A 2 4.06 -39.50 -37.80
N GLY A 3 3.43 -38.34 -37.91
CA GLY A 3 4.01 -37.06 -37.51
C GLY A 3 3.96 -36.97 -35.97
N ALA A 4 5.11 -37.15 -35.31
CA ALA A 4 5.29 -36.80 -33.92
C ALA A 4 5.22 -35.26 -33.79
N GLY A 5 4.07 -34.75 -33.35
CA GLY A 5 3.93 -33.36 -32.94
C GLY A 5 4.81 -33.11 -31.73
N GLY A 6 5.95 -32.45 -31.93
CA GLY A 6 6.80 -31.96 -30.88
C GLY A 6 6.05 -30.89 -30.09
N GLY A 7 5.50 -31.27 -28.95
CA GLY A 7 4.93 -30.33 -27.98
C GLY A 7 6.06 -29.45 -27.42
N GLY A 8 6.25 -28.29 -28.02
CA GLY A 8 7.13 -27.27 -27.49
C GLY A 8 6.71 -26.98 -26.06
N ARG A 9 7.60 -27.20 -25.11
CA ARG A 9 7.38 -26.76 -23.71
C ARG A 9 7.32 -25.23 -23.69
N GLU A 10 6.14 -24.70 -23.60
CA GLU A 10 5.96 -23.27 -23.35
C GLU A 10 6.56 -22.95 -21.99
N ARG A 11 7.48 -22.00 -21.97
CA ARG A 11 8.08 -21.49 -20.74
C ARG A 11 7.33 -20.22 -20.36
N GLY A 12 6.76 -20.22 -19.17
CA GLY A 12 6.09 -19.05 -18.60
C GLY A 12 6.91 -18.47 -17.44
N VAL A 13 6.83 -17.16 -17.26
CA VAL A 13 7.33 -16.47 -16.08
C VAL A 13 6.13 -15.92 -15.34
N VAL A 14 5.99 -16.28 -14.06
CA VAL A 14 4.93 -15.77 -13.16
C VAL A 14 5.60 -14.83 -12.18
N ILE A 15 5.11 -13.59 -12.09
CA ILE A 15 5.58 -12.58 -11.15
C ILE A 15 4.46 -12.33 -10.15
N GLY A 16 4.76 -12.39 -8.86
CA GLY A 16 3.79 -12.21 -7.79
C GLY A 16 4.44 -12.10 -6.43
N ASP A 17 3.60 -11.99 -5.42
CA ASP A 17 3.99 -11.92 -4.02
C ASP A 17 3.06 -12.86 -3.24
N ASP A 18 3.64 -13.87 -2.59
CA ASP A 18 2.94 -14.88 -1.78
C ASP A 18 2.52 -14.32 -0.41
N CYS A 19 3.13 -13.23 0.03
CA CYS A 19 2.87 -12.61 1.32
C CYS A 19 1.75 -11.56 1.28
N ARG A 20 1.19 -11.26 0.11
CA ARG A 20 0.12 -10.28 -0.05
C ARG A 20 -1.27 -10.90 0.01
N VAL A 21 -2.24 -10.05 0.36
CA VAL A 21 -3.65 -10.43 0.40
C VAL A 21 -4.09 -10.99 -0.96
N GLY A 22 -4.53 -12.23 -0.96
CA GLY A 22 -5.06 -12.91 -2.13
C GLY A 22 -6.40 -12.33 -2.58
N ARG A 23 -7.02 -12.98 -3.56
CA ARG A 23 -8.33 -12.60 -4.09
C ARG A 23 -9.40 -12.62 -3.00
N VAL A 24 -10.19 -11.54 -2.92
CA VAL A 24 -11.36 -11.51 -2.03
C VAL A 24 -12.45 -12.41 -2.61
N VAL A 25 -12.76 -13.48 -1.90
CA VAL A 25 -13.85 -14.43 -2.23
C VAL A 25 -14.97 -14.24 -1.22
N THR A 26 -16.09 -13.69 -1.66
CA THR A 26 -17.25 -13.40 -0.80
C THR A 26 -18.04 -14.67 -0.45
N CYS A 27 -18.09 -15.64 -1.36
CA CYS A 27 -18.77 -16.90 -1.14
C CYS A 27 -17.92 -17.85 -0.26
N LYS A 28 -18.42 -18.20 0.92
CA LYS A 28 -17.74 -19.08 1.88
C LYS A 28 -17.43 -20.47 1.29
N ALA A 29 -18.41 -21.07 0.58
CA ALA A 29 -18.22 -22.37 -0.04
C ALA A 29 -17.14 -22.36 -1.13
N ALA A 30 -17.12 -21.31 -1.95
CA ALA A 30 -16.09 -21.13 -2.99
C ALA A 30 -14.69 -20.95 -2.38
N ARG A 31 -14.58 -20.23 -1.26
CA ARG A 31 -13.33 -20.07 -0.51
C ARG A 31 -12.83 -21.42 0.02
N GLN A 32 -13.71 -22.21 0.62
CA GLN A 32 -13.40 -23.55 1.12
C GLN A 32 -13.01 -24.52 0.00
N ALA A 33 -13.56 -24.34 -1.20
CA ALA A 33 -13.20 -25.10 -2.41
C ALA A 33 -11.88 -24.63 -3.06
N GLY A 34 -11.15 -23.67 -2.45
CA GLY A 34 -9.82 -23.23 -2.90
C GLY A 34 -9.82 -22.07 -3.90
N LEU A 35 -10.97 -21.41 -4.16
CA LEU A 35 -11.01 -20.28 -5.11
C LEU A 35 -10.19 -19.08 -4.64
N GLY A 36 -9.92 -18.96 -3.32
CA GLY A 36 -9.08 -17.92 -2.76
C GLY A 36 -7.58 -18.09 -3.00
N GLN A 37 -7.15 -19.31 -3.34
CA GLN A 37 -5.75 -19.63 -3.57
C GLN A 37 -5.25 -19.00 -4.88
N SER A 38 -4.16 -18.26 -4.81
CA SER A 38 -3.52 -17.68 -5.99
C SER A 38 -2.77 -18.74 -6.79
N LEU A 39 -2.56 -18.49 -8.09
CA LEU A 39 -1.75 -19.36 -8.92
C LEU A 39 -0.30 -19.44 -8.39
N PHE A 40 0.23 -18.33 -7.87
CA PHE A 40 1.58 -18.25 -7.32
C PHE A 40 1.73 -19.14 -6.09
N GLU A 41 0.82 -18.99 -5.11
CA GLU A 41 0.74 -19.84 -3.92
C GLU A 41 0.61 -21.33 -4.28
N ARG A 42 -0.26 -21.64 -5.25
CA ARG A 42 -0.44 -23.02 -5.72
C ARG A 42 0.85 -23.61 -6.31
N LEU A 43 1.62 -22.83 -7.07
CA LEU A 43 2.89 -23.30 -7.63
C LEU A 43 3.92 -23.56 -6.53
N ILE A 44 3.99 -22.72 -5.51
CA ILE A 44 4.85 -22.92 -4.33
C ILE A 44 4.46 -24.20 -3.60
N LEU A 45 3.18 -24.42 -3.34
CA LEU A 45 2.69 -25.64 -2.68
C LEU A 45 2.95 -26.92 -3.49
N LEU A 46 3.07 -26.79 -4.81
CA LEU A 46 3.47 -27.88 -5.71
C LEU A 46 5.01 -28.10 -5.76
N GLY A 47 5.76 -27.37 -4.92
CA GLY A 47 7.20 -27.52 -4.81
C GLY A 47 8.03 -26.71 -5.83
N VAL A 48 7.40 -25.78 -6.56
CA VAL A 48 8.13 -24.85 -7.43
C VAL A 48 8.80 -23.79 -6.55
N SER A 49 10.12 -23.77 -6.51
CA SER A 49 10.88 -22.79 -5.75
C SER A 49 10.88 -21.42 -6.46
N PRO A 50 10.39 -20.36 -5.82
CA PRO A 50 10.40 -19.03 -6.40
C PRO A 50 11.79 -18.38 -6.28
N TYR A 51 12.11 -17.48 -7.21
CA TYR A 51 13.21 -16.54 -7.05
C TYR A 51 12.72 -15.34 -6.27
N ARG A 52 13.24 -15.13 -5.06
CA ARG A 52 12.85 -14.02 -4.19
C ARG A 52 13.70 -12.79 -4.48
N LEU A 53 13.05 -11.68 -4.79
CA LEU A 53 13.69 -10.37 -4.82
C LEU A 53 13.79 -9.86 -3.38
N GLN A 54 15.01 -9.61 -2.91
CA GLN A 54 15.27 -9.28 -1.49
C GLN A 54 15.64 -7.82 -1.27
N VAL A 55 15.82 -7.04 -2.32
CA VAL A 55 16.22 -5.63 -2.19
C VAL A 55 15.07 -4.72 -2.59
N GLN A 56 14.66 -3.83 -1.68
CA GLN A 56 13.70 -2.78 -1.93
C GLN A 56 14.40 -1.44 -2.18
N TYR A 57 13.90 -0.65 -3.14
CA TYR A 57 14.45 0.64 -3.54
C TYR A 57 13.46 1.79 -3.37
N ARG A 58 12.25 1.53 -2.91
CA ARG A 58 11.15 2.49 -2.84
C ARG A 58 11.12 3.26 -1.53
N MET A 59 11.09 2.54 -0.41
CA MET A 59 10.76 3.09 0.89
C MET A 59 12.01 3.57 1.64
N HIS A 60 11.81 4.58 2.49
CA HIS A 60 12.75 4.87 3.55
C HIS A 60 12.99 3.60 4.41
N PRO A 61 14.22 3.30 4.86
CA PRO A 61 14.52 2.08 5.61
C PRO A 61 13.62 1.84 6.83
N CYS A 62 13.24 2.88 7.57
CA CYS A 62 12.35 2.72 8.73
C CYS A 62 10.92 2.26 8.35
N LEU A 63 10.46 2.52 7.12
CA LEU A 63 9.15 2.08 6.64
C LEU A 63 9.16 0.62 6.16
N SER A 64 10.31 0.12 5.73
CA SER A 64 10.48 -1.26 5.29
C SER A 64 10.73 -2.25 6.44
N GLU A 65 11.09 -1.77 7.62
CA GLU A 65 11.41 -2.58 8.80
C GLU A 65 10.24 -3.50 9.17
N PHE A 66 9.06 -2.93 9.42
CA PHE A 66 7.88 -3.72 9.78
C PHE A 66 7.45 -4.73 8.69
N PRO A 67 7.30 -4.36 7.41
CA PRO A 67 7.01 -5.36 6.37
C PRO A 67 8.08 -6.43 6.22
N SER A 68 9.35 -6.07 6.40
CA SER A 68 10.46 -7.03 6.35
C SER A 68 10.31 -8.10 7.42
N ASP A 69 10.09 -7.68 8.67
CA ASP A 69 10.00 -8.59 9.80
C ASP A 69 8.77 -9.48 9.76
N VAL A 70 7.62 -8.89 9.37
CA VAL A 70 6.33 -9.60 9.41
C VAL A 70 6.12 -10.54 8.22
N PHE A 71 6.56 -10.14 7.00
CA PHE A 71 6.21 -10.84 5.77
C PHE A 71 7.41 -11.49 5.06
N TYR A 72 8.63 -11.06 5.38
CA TYR A 72 9.83 -11.50 4.68
C TYR A 72 10.92 -12.03 5.61
N GLU A 73 10.56 -12.41 6.84
CA GLU A 73 11.47 -13.03 7.82
C GLU A 73 12.70 -12.16 8.15
N GLY A 74 12.57 -10.83 8.06
CA GLY A 74 13.66 -9.88 8.21
C GLY A 74 14.68 -9.88 7.07
N ALA A 75 14.43 -10.62 5.98
CA ALA A 75 15.39 -10.80 4.89
C ALA A 75 15.41 -9.66 3.87
N LEU A 76 14.45 -8.71 3.94
CA LEU A 76 14.38 -7.61 2.99
C LEU A 76 15.49 -6.59 3.26
N GLN A 77 16.31 -6.35 2.25
CA GLN A 77 17.41 -5.40 2.30
C GLN A 77 17.01 -4.05 1.71
N ASN A 78 17.59 -2.96 2.21
CA ASN A 78 17.38 -1.62 1.67
C ASN A 78 18.48 -1.29 0.67
N GLY A 79 18.10 -1.10 -0.60
CA GLY A 79 18.99 -0.63 -1.66
C GLY A 79 19.10 0.90 -1.73
N VAL A 80 18.44 1.61 -0.80
CA VAL A 80 18.46 3.09 -0.69
C VAL A 80 18.84 3.49 0.73
N ALA A 81 19.61 4.57 0.85
CA ALA A 81 19.96 5.13 2.15
C ALA A 81 18.81 6.00 2.71
N ALA A 82 18.75 6.15 4.04
CA ALA A 82 17.75 7.00 4.70
C ALA A 82 17.81 8.45 4.19
N SER A 83 19.01 8.98 3.98
CA SER A 83 19.22 10.33 3.45
C SER A 83 18.66 10.57 2.04
N GLU A 84 18.56 9.53 1.23
CA GLU A 84 18.00 9.61 -0.13
C GLU A 84 16.47 9.66 -0.14
N ARG A 85 15.85 9.34 0.98
CA ARG A 85 14.38 9.30 1.16
C ARG A 85 13.88 10.30 2.21
N LEU A 86 14.75 11.18 2.70
CA LEU A 86 14.40 12.33 3.49
C LEU A 86 14.50 13.57 2.60
N SER A 87 13.41 14.33 2.54
CA SER A 87 13.43 15.65 1.91
C SER A 87 13.82 16.68 2.96
N PRO A 88 15.05 17.21 2.96
CA PRO A 88 15.54 18.11 4.01
C PRO A 88 14.74 19.41 4.10
N ASP A 89 14.06 19.80 3.02
CA ASP A 89 13.28 21.03 2.93
C ASP A 89 11.85 20.89 3.46
N VAL A 90 11.41 19.65 3.74
CA VAL A 90 10.05 19.39 4.23
C VAL A 90 10.01 19.49 5.75
N GLN A 91 9.53 20.62 6.26
CA GLN A 91 9.32 20.86 7.68
C GLN A 91 7.97 20.29 8.14
N PHE A 92 7.88 18.99 8.30
CA PHE A 92 6.72 18.34 8.92
C PHE A 92 7.08 17.95 10.36
N PRO A 93 6.20 18.14 11.36
CA PRO A 93 6.50 17.85 12.78
C PRO A 93 6.48 16.34 13.05
N TRP A 94 7.46 15.65 12.53
CA TRP A 94 7.63 14.23 12.84
C TRP A 94 7.94 14.06 14.33
N PRO A 95 7.36 13.06 15.02
CA PRO A 95 7.73 12.76 16.41
C PRO A 95 9.21 12.40 16.56
N ASN A 96 9.83 11.95 15.47
CA ASN A 96 11.26 11.68 15.39
C ASN A 96 11.77 12.13 14.03
N ASP A 97 12.69 13.10 14.02
CA ASP A 97 13.25 13.69 12.79
C ASP A 97 13.99 12.70 11.90
N LYS A 98 14.46 11.57 12.47
CA LYS A 98 15.13 10.50 11.72
C LYS A 98 14.19 9.44 11.17
N LYS A 99 12.92 9.45 11.60
CA LYS A 99 11.91 8.46 11.19
C LYS A 99 10.69 9.19 10.66
N PRO A 100 10.55 9.36 9.33
CA PRO A 100 9.41 10.05 8.72
C PRO A 100 8.17 9.15 8.75
N MET A 101 7.74 8.81 9.95
CA MET A 101 6.60 7.95 10.24
C MET A 101 5.98 8.38 11.56
N MET A 102 4.65 8.42 11.61
CA MET A 102 3.90 8.63 12.84
C MET A 102 2.62 7.83 12.84
N PHE A 103 2.13 7.51 14.02
CA PHE A 103 0.78 7.03 14.25
C PHE A 103 0.02 8.08 15.04
N TRP A 104 -1.11 8.54 14.49
CA TRP A 104 -1.94 9.56 15.09
C TRP A 104 -3.30 8.97 15.47
N SER A 105 -3.53 8.72 16.76
CA SER A 105 -4.80 8.16 17.25
C SER A 105 -5.89 9.22 17.26
N HIS A 106 -7.03 8.87 16.70
CA HIS A 106 -8.26 9.66 16.78
C HIS A 106 -9.39 8.83 17.37
N PHE A 107 -10.21 9.45 18.20
CA PHE A 107 -11.39 8.85 18.84
C PHE A 107 -12.69 9.48 18.34
N GLY A 108 -12.75 9.78 17.05
CA GLY A 108 -13.95 10.30 16.41
C GLY A 108 -15.07 9.25 16.30
N GLN A 109 -16.31 9.71 16.27
CA GLN A 109 -17.46 8.81 16.05
C GLN A 109 -17.55 8.40 14.58
N GLU A 110 -17.84 7.13 14.35
CA GLU A 110 -18.17 6.61 13.02
C GLU A 110 -19.61 7.01 12.67
N GLU A 111 -19.81 7.45 11.45
CA GLU A 111 -21.10 7.78 10.86
C GLU A 111 -21.35 6.89 9.64
N LEU A 112 -22.60 6.53 9.39
CA LEU A 112 -22.99 5.93 8.12
C LEU A 112 -23.01 7.02 7.03
N SER A 113 -22.42 6.72 5.90
CA SER A 113 -22.51 7.61 4.73
C SER A 113 -23.96 7.74 4.25
N GLY A 114 -24.28 8.80 3.54
CA GLY A 114 -25.61 9.01 2.97
C GLY A 114 -26.11 7.90 2.03
N SER A 115 -25.22 7.02 1.56
CA SER A 115 -25.58 5.81 0.81
C SER A 115 -26.03 4.65 1.68
N GLY A 116 -25.82 4.72 3.00
CA GLY A 116 -26.14 3.66 3.96
C GLY A 116 -25.25 2.40 3.85
N THR A 117 -24.26 2.40 2.98
CA THR A 117 -23.43 1.22 2.68
C THR A 117 -21.96 1.38 3.06
N SER A 118 -21.54 2.55 3.49
CA SER A 118 -20.14 2.85 3.83
C SER A 118 -20.06 3.70 5.10
N TYR A 119 -18.91 3.69 5.74
CA TYR A 119 -18.63 4.46 6.95
C TYR A 119 -17.78 5.69 6.64
N LEU A 120 -17.88 6.68 7.52
CA LEU A 120 -17.04 7.88 7.52
C LEU A 120 -16.78 8.35 8.95
N ASN A 121 -15.68 9.08 9.14
CA ASN A 121 -15.32 9.75 10.37
C ASN A 121 -14.84 11.17 10.05
N ARG A 122 -15.62 12.17 10.45
CA ARG A 122 -15.33 13.59 10.13
C ARG A 122 -14.11 14.12 10.87
N GLN A 123 -13.86 13.62 12.07
CA GLN A 123 -12.69 14.05 12.85
C GLN A 123 -11.39 13.51 12.22
N GLU A 124 -11.38 12.26 11.76
CA GLU A 124 -10.27 11.73 10.99
C GLU A 124 -10.06 12.50 9.68
N ALA A 125 -11.14 12.81 8.95
CA ALA A 125 -11.05 13.61 7.74
C ALA A 125 -10.40 14.98 7.99
N SER A 126 -10.79 15.66 9.09
CA SER A 126 -10.20 16.94 9.48
C SER A 126 -8.72 16.81 9.87
N ALA A 127 -8.34 15.74 10.56
CA ALA A 127 -6.95 15.49 10.90
C ALA A 127 -6.08 15.23 9.64
N VAL A 128 -6.60 14.44 8.70
CA VAL A 128 -5.94 14.22 7.41
C VAL A 128 -5.79 15.53 6.63
N GLU A 129 -6.83 16.38 6.60
CA GLU A 129 -6.79 17.70 5.97
C GLU A 129 -5.69 18.58 6.59
N GLN A 130 -5.56 18.59 7.92
CA GLN A 130 -4.50 19.32 8.61
C GLN A 130 -3.10 18.81 8.21
N ALA A 131 -2.90 17.49 8.21
CA ALA A 131 -1.63 16.88 7.84
C ALA A 131 -1.24 17.20 6.39
N VAL A 132 -2.18 17.04 5.46
CA VAL A 132 -1.96 17.34 4.03
C VAL A 132 -1.68 18.84 3.83
N THR A 133 -2.44 19.71 4.48
CA THR A 133 -2.22 21.16 4.41
C THR A 133 -0.84 21.54 4.90
N GLN A 134 -0.35 20.90 5.95
CA GLN A 134 0.99 21.15 6.48
C GLN A 134 2.09 20.67 5.54
N LEU A 135 1.94 19.49 4.91
CA LEU A 135 2.86 19.01 3.88
C LEU A 135 2.91 19.97 2.67
N LEU A 136 1.75 20.43 2.19
CA LEU A 136 1.68 21.41 1.09
C LEU A 136 2.36 22.74 1.45
N LYS A 137 2.15 23.24 2.67
CA LYS A 137 2.83 24.46 3.17
C LYS A 137 4.34 24.30 3.29
N SER A 138 4.80 23.07 3.52
CA SER A 138 6.23 22.74 3.56
C SER A 138 6.83 22.53 2.16
N GLY A 139 6.08 22.79 1.08
CA GLY A 139 6.57 22.73 -0.30
C GLY A 139 6.46 21.35 -0.94
N VAL A 140 5.78 20.37 -0.31
CA VAL A 140 5.52 19.08 -0.94
C VAL A 140 4.49 19.27 -2.05
N GLU A 141 4.82 18.81 -3.25
CA GLU A 141 3.91 18.89 -4.39
C GLU A 141 2.71 17.94 -4.22
N PRO A 142 1.49 18.35 -4.60
CA PRO A 142 0.28 17.55 -4.41
C PRO A 142 0.34 16.15 -5.01
N GLN A 143 1.04 15.98 -6.16
CA GLN A 143 1.21 14.68 -6.82
C GLN A 143 2.07 13.70 -6.00
N ASN A 144 2.83 14.19 -5.03
CA ASN A 144 3.67 13.39 -4.14
C ASN A 144 2.96 13.04 -2.83
N ILE A 145 1.68 13.41 -2.67
CA ILE A 145 0.88 13.12 -1.48
C ILE A 145 -0.23 12.15 -1.88
N GLY A 146 -0.26 11.00 -1.20
CA GLY A 146 -1.34 10.02 -1.34
C GLY A 146 -2.11 9.88 -0.02
N VAL A 147 -3.44 9.88 -0.08
CA VAL A 147 -4.31 9.58 1.05
C VAL A 147 -5.08 8.31 0.73
N VAL A 148 -5.03 7.33 1.63
CA VAL A 148 -5.60 6.01 1.42
C VAL A 148 -6.62 5.71 2.51
N THR A 149 -7.85 5.30 2.17
CA THR A 149 -8.90 4.93 3.12
C THR A 149 -9.70 3.73 2.62
N PRO A 150 -10.10 2.76 3.48
CA PRO A 150 -10.86 1.58 3.05
C PRO A 150 -12.34 1.88 2.75
N TYR A 151 -12.84 3.08 3.08
CA TYR A 151 -14.26 3.41 3.01
C TYR A 151 -14.56 4.50 1.98
N GLU A 152 -15.45 4.21 1.04
CA GLU A 152 -15.89 5.19 0.03
C GLU A 152 -16.54 6.44 0.67
N GLY A 153 -17.27 6.25 1.77
CA GLY A 153 -17.84 7.35 2.55
C GLY A 153 -16.77 8.34 3.02
N GLN A 154 -15.62 7.84 3.46
CA GLN A 154 -14.50 8.66 3.91
C GLN A 154 -13.84 9.41 2.74
N VAL A 155 -13.70 8.77 1.57
CA VAL A 155 -13.19 9.43 0.35
C VAL A 155 -14.00 10.67 -0.01
N ARG A 156 -15.32 10.60 0.14
CA ARG A 156 -16.23 11.71 -0.20
C ARG A 156 -16.15 12.87 0.79
N VAL A 157 -15.81 12.61 2.05
CA VAL A 157 -15.71 13.63 3.11
C VAL A 157 -14.31 14.26 3.11
N ALA A 158 -13.27 13.52 2.84
CA ALA A 158 -11.89 14.01 2.74
C ALA A 158 -11.65 14.82 1.44
N ARG A 159 -12.58 15.69 1.06
CA ARG A 159 -12.42 16.59 -0.09
C ARG A 159 -11.59 17.79 0.31
N PHE A 160 -10.40 17.90 -0.23
CA PHE A 160 -9.54 19.06 -0.06
C PHE A 160 -10.13 20.28 -0.81
N PRO A 161 -10.13 21.48 -0.21
CA PRO A 161 -10.79 22.66 -0.78
C PRO A 161 -10.16 23.24 -2.03
N ASN A 162 -9.06 22.67 -2.54
CA ASN A 162 -8.42 23.16 -3.75
C ASN A 162 -8.37 22.05 -4.82
N PRO A 163 -8.95 22.26 -6.03
CA PRO A 163 -8.93 21.28 -7.11
C PRO A 163 -7.60 21.34 -7.86
N THR A 164 -6.50 21.11 -7.21
CA THR A 164 -5.24 20.76 -7.87
C THR A 164 -5.20 19.25 -8.09
N PRO A 165 -4.49 18.73 -9.12
CA PRO A 165 -4.68 17.39 -9.66
C PRO A 165 -4.61 16.29 -8.62
N PRO A 166 -5.21 15.15 -8.88
CA PRO A 166 -5.71 14.23 -7.86
C PRO A 166 -4.60 13.71 -6.96
N CYS A 167 -4.64 14.09 -5.68
CA CYS A 167 -4.11 13.19 -4.67
C CYS A 167 -4.80 11.85 -4.90
N PHE A 168 -4.04 10.82 -5.20
CA PHE A 168 -4.61 9.49 -5.37
C PHE A 168 -5.25 9.05 -4.05
N ILE A 169 -6.57 9.05 -4.00
CA ILE A 169 -7.31 8.50 -2.87
C ILE A 169 -7.59 7.04 -3.19
N SER A 170 -6.89 6.13 -2.54
CA SER A 170 -7.06 4.69 -2.64
C SER A 170 -7.65 4.14 -1.33
N PRO A 171 -8.44 3.07 -1.36
CA PRO A 171 -9.16 2.58 -0.18
C PRO A 171 -8.30 1.81 0.84
N GLN A 172 -7.35 2.47 1.48
CA GLN A 172 -6.60 1.99 2.69
C GLN A 172 -5.83 3.17 3.31
N VAL A 173 -5.98 3.48 4.60
CA VAL A 173 -5.40 4.71 5.19
C VAL A 173 -3.90 4.61 5.39
N THR A 174 -3.16 5.28 4.53
CA THR A 174 -1.75 5.58 4.75
C THR A 174 -1.45 6.92 4.09
N VAL A 175 -0.99 7.91 4.85
CA VAL A 175 -0.40 9.10 4.25
C VAL A 175 1.02 8.73 3.85
N VAL A 176 1.25 8.54 2.57
CA VAL A 176 2.59 8.23 2.05
C VAL A 176 3.14 9.45 1.35
N HIS A 177 4.24 9.96 1.87
CA HIS A 177 5.08 10.90 1.14
C HIS A 177 6.05 10.08 0.26
N THR A 178 5.95 10.21 -1.05
CA THR A 178 6.94 9.66 -1.99
C THR A 178 7.80 10.80 -2.49
N SER A 179 9.08 10.82 -2.15
CA SER A 179 10.03 11.68 -2.85
C SER A 179 10.09 11.27 -4.32
N PRO A 180 10.18 12.23 -5.27
CA PRO A 180 10.38 11.88 -6.68
C PRO A 180 11.69 11.12 -6.85
N VAL A 181 11.65 10.11 -7.72
CA VAL A 181 12.84 9.35 -8.16
C VAL A 181 13.64 10.19 -9.13
#